data_8374fa6abab120d5ddf0fe340e9d0639
#
_entry.id   8374fa6abab120d5ddf0fe340e9d0639
#
_cell.length_a   1.000
_cell.length_b   1.000
_cell.length_c   1.000
_cell.angle_alpha   90.00
_cell.angle_beta   90.00
_cell.angle_gamma   90.00
#
_symmetry.space_group_name_H-M   'P 1'
#
loop_
_entity.id
_entity.type
_entity.pdbx_description
1 polymer ?
#
loop_
_entity_poly.entity_id
_entity_poly.type
_entity_poly.pdbx_seq_one_letter_code
_entity_poly.pdbx_strand_id
1 'polypeptide(L)'
;MEYIKLGNSDLNVSRICMGCMGFGDASRGQHSWTIDEQHSREIIKKGLDLGVNFYDTAIGYQSGTSEQYVGKALKDFTSKREDFVIATKFLPRTKEEIDNNISGQQHIENMINTSLKNLNTDYVDLYIYHMWDWLTPIEDILEGLNNQVKAGKVRYIGISNCFAWQLAKANAIAERENFAKFVSIQGHYNLIFREEEREMVPFCKEENIALTPYSALASGRLSRKPGEETKRAVEDKYAKFKYDSTAESDNLIINRVAEIAQNRNLTMTEISLAWLLTKTTSPVVGATKLHHIEGAAKAVDVNLTDEEIKYLEELYVPHNLAGVMAQNKPSAANEKHVWTTGDQKIVK
;
A
#
# COMPACT_ATOMS: atom_id res chain seq x y z
N MET A 1 19.56 7.25 -2.37
CA MET A 1 18.49 6.23 -2.13
C MET A 1 19.13 4.94 -1.62
N GLU A 2 18.63 4.38 -0.55
CA GLU A 2 19.03 3.07 -0.03
C GLU A 2 18.12 1.98 -0.56
N TYR A 3 18.64 0.74 -0.59
CA TYR A 3 17.89 -0.45 -1.01
C TYR A 3 17.93 -1.51 0.08
N ILE A 4 16.87 -2.28 0.19
CA ILE A 4 16.69 -3.31 1.20
C ILE A 4 16.00 -4.53 0.58
N LYS A 5 16.27 -5.72 1.10
CA LYS A 5 15.53 -6.93 0.71
C LYS A 5 14.07 -6.85 1.19
N LEU A 6 13.16 -7.24 0.32
CA LEU A 6 11.73 -7.32 0.64
C LEU A 6 11.44 -8.62 1.41
N GLY A 7 11.60 -8.57 2.74
CA GLY A 7 11.39 -9.74 3.60
C GLY A 7 12.25 -10.94 3.19
N ASN A 8 11.62 -12.11 3.15
CA ASN A 8 12.26 -13.38 2.77
C ASN A 8 12.42 -13.57 1.24
N SER A 9 12.34 -12.50 0.44
CA SER A 9 12.52 -12.55 -1.01
C SER A 9 13.95 -12.19 -1.44
N ASP A 10 14.27 -12.38 -2.71
CA ASP A 10 15.49 -11.86 -3.35
C ASP A 10 15.31 -10.45 -3.95
N LEU A 11 14.10 -9.88 -3.86
CA LEU A 11 13.80 -8.55 -4.37
C LEU A 11 14.54 -7.48 -3.55
N ASN A 12 15.37 -6.70 -4.23
CA ASN A 12 16.05 -5.55 -3.64
C ASN A 12 15.30 -4.28 -4.02
N VAL A 13 14.59 -3.69 -3.05
CA VAL A 13 13.69 -2.56 -3.26
C VAL A 13 14.23 -1.28 -2.64
N SER A 14 13.91 -0.13 -3.25
CA SER A 14 14.20 1.18 -2.65
C SER A 14 13.46 1.34 -1.32
N ARG A 15 14.07 2.05 -0.37
CA ARG A 15 13.48 2.35 0.94
C ARG A 15 12.15 3.12 0.85
N ILE A 16 11.84 3.69 -0.30
CA ILE A 16 10.54 4.29 -0.63
C ILE A 16 9.91 3.52 -1.77
N CYS A 17 8.65 3.12 -1.60
CA CYS A 17 7.79 2.58 -2.65
C CYS A 17 6.91 3.69 -3.21
N MET A 18 6.88 3.88 -4.52
CA MET A 18 5.98 4.84 -5.17
C MET A 18 4.56 4.28 -5.23
N GLY A 19 3.65 4.86 -4.45
CA GLY A 19 2.22 4.54 -4.49
C GLY A 19 1.51 5.20 -5.66
N CYS A 20 0.96 4.39 -6.56
CA CYS A 20 0.38 4.84 -7.83
C CYS A 20 -1.16 4.97 -7.81
N MET A 21 -1.81 4.89 -6.64
CA MET A 21 -3.25 5.09 -6.51
C MET A 21 -3.71 6.48 -6.99
N GLY A 22 -2.82 7.48 -6.94
CA GLY A 22 -3.08 8.83 -7.44
C GLY A 22 -2.98 8.98 -8.96
N PHE A 23 -2.62 7.93 -9.70
CA PHE A 23 -2.48 7.93 -11.15
C PHE A 23 -3.70 7.27 -11.80
N GLY A 24 -4.15 7.81 -12.90
CA GLY A 24 -5.26 7.24 -13.66
C GLY A 24 -6.27 8.27 -14.13
N ASP A 25 -7.18 7.85 -15.00
CA ASP A 25 -8.23 8.67 -15.56
C ASP A 25 -9.25 9.07 -14.47
N ALA A 26 -9.29 10.36 -14.11
CA ALA A 26 -10.17 10.89 -13.08
C ALA A 26 -11.67 10.77 -13.41
N SER A 27 -12.03 10.50 -14.67
CA SER A 27 -13.42 10.24 -15.09
C SER A 27 -13.86 8.79 -14.83
N ARG A 28 -12.93 7.92 -14.44
CA ARG A 28 -13.15 6.48 -14.21
C ARG A 28 -12.76 6.10 -12.77
N GLY A 29 -13.50 5.17 -12.17
CA GLY A 29 -13.19 4.69 -10.83
C GLY A 29 -13.65 5.64 -9.71
N GLN A 30 -12.92 5.68 -8.59
CA GLN A 30 -13.42 6.25 -7.32
C GLN A 30 -12.91 7.65 -7.01
N HIS A 31 -11.76 8.05 -7.56
CA HIS A 31 -11.05 9.23 -7.12
C HIS A 31 -11.03 10.32 -8.19
N SER A 32 -11.74 11.43 -7.94
CA SER A 32 -11.76 12.61 -8.83
C SER A 32 -10.45 13.42 -8.80
N TRP A 33 -9.56 13.14 -7.84
CA TRP A 33 -8.32 13.87 -7.62
C TRP A 33 -7.08 13.20 -8.25
N THR A 34 -7.24 12.12 -9.00
CA THR A 34 -6.14 11.46 -9.70
C THR A 34 -5.60 12.33 -10.82
N ILE A 35 -4.36 12.09 -11.21
CA ILE A 35 -3.67 12.80 -12.28
C ILE A 35 -3.60 11.94 -13.54
N ASP A 36 -3.60 12.63 -14.69
CA ASP A 36 -3.54 12.02 -16.01
C ASP A 36 -2.23 11.30 -16.33
N GLU A 37 -2.16 10.69 -17.51
CA GLU A 37 -0.97 9.93 -17.94
C GLU A 37 0.27 10.81 -18.03
N GLN A 38 0.17 12.03 -18.58
CA GLN A 38 1.32 12.90 -18.77
C GLN A 38 1.96 13.27 -17.44
N HIS A 39 1.18 13.77 -16.48
CA HIS A 39 1.69 14.12 -15.16
C HIS A 39 2.17 12.88 -14.37
N SER A 40 1.50 11.74 -14.52
CA SER A 40 1.94 10.47 -13.92
C SER A 40 3.33 10.06 -14.43
N ARG A 41 3.56 10.16 -15.73
CA ARG A 41 4.85 9.88 -16.35
C ARG A 41 5.98 10.78 -15.84
N GLU A 42 5.72 12.07 -15.65
CA GLU A 42 6.70 13.02 -15.11
C GLU A 42 7.13 12.61 -13.69
N ILE A 43 6.17 12.19 -12.84
CA ILE A 43 6.45 11.75 -11.47
C ILE A 43 7.18 10.41 -11.46
N ILE A 44 6.79 9.45 -12.29
CA ILE A 44 7.49 8.16 -12.43
C ILE A 44 8.93 8.37 -12.88
N LYS A 45 9.14 9.21 -13.91
CA LYS A 45 10.47 9.56 -14.40
C LYS A 45 11.32 10.16 -13.28
N LYS A 46 10.77 11.12 -12.53
CA LYS A 46 11.45 11.74 -11.39
C LYS A 46 11.80 10.72 -10.31
N GLY A 47 10.90 9.77 -10.02
CA GLY A 47 11.17 8.67 -9.10
C GLY A 47 12.35 7.82 -9.53
N LEU A 48 12.39 7.41 -10.80
CA LEU A 48 13.52 6.67 -11.39
C LEU A 48 14.83 7.46 -11.27
N ASP A 49 14.81 8.77 -11.57
CA ASP A 49 15.99 9.65 -11.48
C ASP A 49 16.49 9.79 -10.03
N LEU A 50 15.61 9.63 -9.03
CA LEU A 50 15.93 9.63 -7.60
C LEU A 50 16.33 8.24 -7.08
N GLY A 51 16.33 7.21 -7.93
CA GLY A 51 16.67 5.83 -7.58
C GLY A 51 15.51 5.03 -6.96
N VAL A 52 14.25 5.48 -7.08
CA VAL A 52 13.09 4.67 -6.70
C VAL A 52 12.91 3.58 -7.75
N ASN A 53 12.98 2.32 -7.31
CA ASN A 53 12.79 1.15 -8.17
C ASN A 53 11.55 0.33 -7.80
N PHE A 54 10.77 0.72 -6.80
CA PHE A 54 9.61 -0.01 -6.31
C PHE A 54 8.33 0.79 -6.53
N TYR A 55 7.38 0.21 -7.29
CA TYR A 55 6.13 0.83 -7.73
C TYR A 55 4.95 -0.03 -7.31
N ASP A 56 3.97 0.58 -6.65
CA ASP A 56 2.78 -0.09 -6.11
C ASP A 56 1.51 0.44 -6.78
N THR A 57 0.79 -0.43 -7.49
CA THR A 57 -0.50 -0.15 -8.11
C THR A 57 -1.55 -1.20 -7.71
N ALA A 58 -2.70 -1.23 -8.34
CA ALA A 58 -3.73 -2.26 -8.20
C ALA A 58 -4.68 -2.27 -9.40
N ILE A 59 -5.24 -3.43 -9.70
CA ILE A 59 -6.24 -3.61 -10.77
C ILE A 59 -7.47 -2.70 -10.59
N GLY A 60 -7.86 -2.45 -9.33
CA GLY A 60 -9.00 -1.61 -8.99
C GLY A 60 -8.73 -0.10 -9.07
N TYR A 61 -7.46 0.34 -9.18
CA TYR A 61 -7.17 1.78 -9.19
C TYR A 61 -7.59 2.41 -10.52
N GLN A 62 -8.57 3.33 -10.42
CA GLN A 62 -9.16 4.03 -11.57
C GLN A 62 -9.50 3.08 -12.72
N SER A 63 -10.16 1.95 -12.39
CA SER A 63 -10.60 0.91 -13.35
C SER A 63 -9.47 0.40 -14.25
N GLY A 64 -8.28 0.18 -13.67
CA GLY A 64 -7.10 -0.35 -14.33
C GLY A 64 -6.23 0.68 -15.06
N THR A 65 -6.66 1.95 -15.16
CA THR A 65 -5.86 2.98 -15.86
C THR A 65 -4.58 3.33 -15.09
N SER A 66 -4.54 3.14 -13.76
CA SER A 66 -3.30 3.28 -13.00
C SER A 66 -2.24 2.28 -13.46
N GLU A 67 -2.60 0.99 -13.59
CA GLU A 67 -1.68 -0.04 -14.11
C GLU A 67 -1.20 0.30 -15.52
N GLN A 68 -2.09 0.79 -16.40
CA GLN A 68 -1.75 1.15 -17.77
C GLN A 68 -0.73 2.30 -17.82
N TYR A 69 -0.90 3.34 -17.01
CA TYR A 69 0.01 4.48 -16.96
C TYR A 69 1.39 4.08 -16.40
N VAL A 70 1.40 3.27 -15.34
CA VAL A 70 2.62 2.79 -14.70
C VAL A 70 3.41 1.88 -15.64
N GLY A 71 2.76 0.86 -16.21
CA GLY A 71 3.41 -0.10 -17.09
C GLY A 71 4.03 0.56 -18.33
N LYS A 72 3.27 1.46 -18.99
CA LYS A 72 3.76 2.22 -20.14
C LYS A 72 4.95 3.12 -19.77
N ALA A 73 4.85 3.87 -18.68
CA ALA A 73 5.92 4.77 -18.27
C ALA A 73 7.21 4.03 -17.92
N LEU A 74 7.12 2.95 -17.14
CA LEU A 74 8.29 2.16 -16.76
C LEU A 74 8.95 1.52 -17.98
N LYS A 75 8.17 0.96 -18.90
CA LYS A 75 8.70 0.39 -20.15
C LYS A 75 9.42 1.42 -21.02
N ASP A 76 8.92 2.64 -21.08
CA ASP A 76 9.50 3.70 -21.90
C ASP A 76 10.77 4.31 -21.28
N PHE A 77 10.87 4.32 -19.93
CA PHE A 77 11.95 5.02 -19.22
C PHE A 77 13.06 4.11 -18.71
N THR A 78 12.91 2.79 -18.79
CA THR A 78 13.92 1.82 -18.36
C THR A 78 14.41 0.98 -19.51
N SER A 79 15.63 0.45 -19.40
CA SER A 79 16.23 -0.38 -20.47
C SER A 79 15.87 -1.85 -20.33
N LYS A 80 15.62 -2.31 -19.11
CA LYS A 80 15.35 -3.72 -18.79
C LYS A 80 14.18 -3.82 -17.81
N ARG A 81 13.43 -4.92 -17.91
CA ARG A 81 12.30 -5.21 -17.00
C ARG A 81 12.78 -5.39 -15.54
N GLU A 82 14.00 -5.84 -15.34
CA GLU A 82 14.62 -6.07 -14.04
C GLU A 82 15.09 -4.79 -13.34
N ASP A 83 15.09 -3.65 -14.02
CA ASP A 83 15.50 -2.36 -13.43
C ASP A 83 14.50 -1.83 -12.39
N PHE A 84 13.29 -2.42 -12.32
CA PHE A 84 12.24 -2.02 -11.39
C PHE A 84 11.45 -3.20 -10.85
N VAL A 85 10.82 -2.98 -9.71
CA VAL A 85 9.93 -3.92 -9.02
C VAL A 85 8.50 -3.38 -9.10
N ILE A 86 7.58 -4.16 -9.68
CA ILE A 86 6.14 -3.84 -9.73
C ILE A 86 5.39 -4.69 -8.72
N ALA A 87 4.66 -4.02 -7.83
CA ALA A 87 3.59 -4.61 -7.05
C ALA A 87 2.23 -4.22 -7.65
N THR A 88 1.35 -5.20 -7.81
CA THR A 88 -0.07 -4.95 -8.08
C THR A 88 -0.95 -5.84 -7.21
N LYS A 89 -2.26 -5.54 -7.16
CA LYS A 89 -3.17 -6.15 -6.19
C LYS A 89 -4.47 -6.57 -6.88
N PHE A 90 -5.05 -7.67 -6.39
CA PHE A 90 -6.39 -8.10 -6.77
C PHE A 90 -7.36 -8.02 -5.59
N LEU A 91 -8.61 -7.76 -5.89
CA LEU A 91 -9.71 -7.71 -4.94
C LEU A 91 -10.30 -9.12 -4.72
N PRO A 92 -11.03 -9.36 -3.63
CA PRO A 92 -11.84 -10.57 -3.46
C PRO A 92 -12.81 -10.81 -4.62
N ARG A 93 -13.30 -12.04 -4.74
CA ARG A 93 -14.33 -12.41 -5.72
C ARG A 93 -15.56 -11.52 -5.59
N THR A 94 -16.14 -11.16 -6.72
CA THR A 94 -17.42 -10.44 -6.77
C THR A 94 -18.59 -11.38 -6.43
N LYS A 95 -19.73 -10.78 -6.05
CA LYS A 95 -20.95 -11.57 -5.85
C LYS A 95 -21.34 -12.37 -7.10
N GLU A 96 -21.21 -11.79 -8.27
CA GLU A 96 -21.50 -12.44 -9.54
C GLU A 96 -20.61 -13.68 -9.76
N GLU A 97 -19.31 -13.56 -9.46
CA GLU A 97 -18.38 -14.70 -9.56
C GLU A 97 -18.73 -15.80 -8.56
N ILE A 98 -19.12 -15.45 -7.33
CA ILE A 98 -19.56 -16.41 -6.32
C ILE A 98 -20.85 -17.13 -6.77
N ASP A 99 -21.85 -16.38 -7.24
CA ASP A 99 -23.13 -16.91 -7.71
C ASP A 99 -22.94 -17.82 -8.95
N ASN A 100 -21.92 -17.55 -9.77
CA ASN A 100 -21.54 -18.35 -10.93
C ASN A 100 -20.54 -19.47 -10.61
N ASN A 101 -20.26 -19.75 -9.32
CA ASN A 101 -19.33 -20.77 -8.85
C ASN A 101 -17.89 -20.63 -9.41
N ILE A 102 -17.42 -19.41 -9.71
CA ILE A 102 -16.03 -19.18 -10.06
C ILE A 102 -15.20 -19.42 -8.80
N SER A 103 -14.22 -20.32 -8.85
CA SER A 103 -13.32 -20.59 -7.71
C SER A 103 -12.38 -19.41 -7.43
N GLY A 104 -11.76 -19.37 -6.23
CA GLY A 104 -10.73 -18.41 -5.92
C GLY A 104 -9.54 -18.52 -6.86
N GLN A 105 -9.15 -19.74 -7.24
CA GLN A 105 -8.06 -19.97 -8.21
C GLN A 105 -8.37 -19.37 -9.59
N GLN A 106 -9.58 -19.61 -10.11
CA GLN A 106 -10.00 -19.07 -11.40
C GLN A 106 -10.11 -17.54 -11.37
N HIS A 107 -10.62 -16.99 -10.27
CA HIS A 107 -10.65 -15.55 -10.06
C HIS A 107 -9.25 -14.94 -10.09
N ILE A 108 -8.29 -15.51 -9.34
CA ILE A 108 -6.90 -15.02 -9.28
C ILE A 108 -6.25 -15.08 -10.67
N GLU A 109 -6.47 -16.17 -11.43
CA GLU A 109 -5.96 -16.28 -12.79
C GLU A 109 -6.53 -15.20 -13.72
N ASN A 110 -7.82 -14.93 -13.65
CA ASN A 110 -8.47 -13.88 -14.44
C ASN A 110 -7.91 -12.49 -14.07
N MET A 111 -7.74 -12.23 -12.77
CA MET A 111 -7.25 -10.94 -12.28
C MET A 111 -5.79 -10.70 -12.68
N ILE A 112 -4.89 -11.69 -12.50
CA ILE A 112 -3.49 -11.51 -12.90
C ILE A 112 -3.34 -11.34 -14.41
N ASN A 113 -4.07 -12.10 -15.22
CA ASN A 113 -4.04 -11.95 -16.68
C ASN A 113 -4.48 -10.53 -17.10
N THR A 114 -5.48 -9.97 -16.43
CA THR A 114 -5.94 -8.60 -16.66
C THR A 114 -4.85 -7.58 -16.26
N SER A 115 -4.25 -7.74 -15.08
CA SER A 115 -3.17 -6.86 -14.60
C SER A 115 -1.95 -6.91 -15.51
N LEU A 116 -1.52 -8.09 -15.97
CA LEU A 116 -0.40 -8.24 -16.91
C LEU A 116 -0.67 -7.52 -18.24
N LYS A 117 -1.90 -7.62 -18.75
CA LYS A 117 -2.33 -6.87 -19.94
C LYS A 117 -2.30 -5.36 -19.72
N ASN A 118 -2.83 -4.87 -18.60
CA ASN A 118 -2.83 -3.45 -18.26
C ASN A 118 -1.40 -2.91 -18.12
N LEU A 119 -0.54 -3.62 -17.40
CA LEU A 119 0.86 -3.29 -17.17
C LEU A 119 1.76 -3.48 -18.40
N ASN A 120 1.26 -4.18 -19.43
CA ASN A 120 2.04 -4.53 -20.64
C ASN A 120 3.36 -5.25 -20.30
N THR A 121 3.27 -6.29 -19.45
CA THR A 121 4.39 -7.11 -18.97
C THR A 121 3.98 -8.57 -18.86
N ASP A 122 4.96 -9.49 -18.89
CA ASP A 122 4.71 -10.92 -18.78
C ASP A 122 4.66 -11.41 -17.33
N TYR A 123 5.19 -10.63 -16.37
CA TYR A 123 5.17 -10.96 -14.95
C TYR A 123 5.13 -9.73 -14.05
N VAL A 124 4.67 -9.92 -12.82
CA VAL A 124 4.81 -8.96 -11.72
C VAL A 124 5.74 -9.52 -10.64
N ASP A 125 6.46 -8.61 -9.97
CA ASP A 125 7.41 -9.00 -8.94
C ASP A 125 6.72 -9.34 -7.62
N LEU A 126 5.68 -8.59 -7.27
CA LEU A 126 4.89 -8.80 -6.06
C LEU A 126 3.39 -8.73 -6.39
N TYR A 127 2.68 -9.82 -6.13
CA TYR A 127 1.24 -9.86 -6.32
C TYR A 127 0.52 -9.91 -4.97
N ILE A 128 -0.31 -8.91 -4.69
CA ILE A 128 -0.84 -8.67 -3.35
C ILE A 128 -2.32 -9.04 -3.30
N TYR A 129 -2.69 -9.91 -2.37
CA TYR A 129 -4.06 -10.09 -1.95
C TYR A 129 -4.53 -8.85 -1.18
N HIS A 130 -5.40 -8.02 -1.82
CA HIS A 130 -5.63 -6.63 -1.41
C HIS A 130 -6.30 -6.49 -0.05
N MET A 131 -7.12 -7.47 0.33
CA MET A 131 -7.78 -7.54 1.62
C MET A 131 -8.23 -8.96 1.91
N TRP A 132 -8.25 -9.33 3.19
CA TRP A 132 -8.82 -10.60 3.61
C TRP A 132 -10.32 -10.63 3.34
N ASP A 133 -10.79 -11.71 2.71
CA ASP A 133 -12.20 -11.98 2.51
C ASP A 133 -12.64 -13.22 3.33
N TRP A 134 -13.85 -13.19 3.83
CA TRP A 134 -14.40 -14.26 4.64
C TRP A 134 -15.23 -15.26 3.85
N LEU A 135 -15.35 -15.07 2.52
CA LEU A 135 -16.19 -15.86 1.62
C LEU A 135 -15.39 -16.91 0.84
N THR A 136 -14.08 -16.65 0.63
CA THR A 136 -13.20 -17.58 -0.07
C THR A 136 -12.29 -18.27 0.94
N PRO A 137 -12.24 -19.62 0.99
CA PRO A 137 -11.26 -20.32 1.82
C PRO A 137 -9.84 -19.85 1.52
N ILE A 138 -9.04 -19.61 2.56
CA ILE A 138 -7.66 -19.15 2.38
C ILE A 138 -6.80 -20.17 1.63
N GLU A 139 -7.12 -21.44 1.75
CA GLU A 139 -6.48 -22.53 1.03
C GLU A 139 -6.66 -22.37 -0.50
N ASP A 140 -7.86 -22.01 -0.96
CA ASP A 140 -8.17 -21.76 -2.37
C ASP A 140 -7.42 -20.53 -2.90
N ILE A 141 -7.30 -19.47 -2.09
CA ILE A 141 -6.51 -18.28 -2.41
C ILE A 141 -5.01 -18.64 -2.54
N LEU A 142 -4.46 -19.37 -1.57
CA LEU A 142 -3.06 -19.75 -1.56
C LEU A 142 -2.70 -20.64 -2.74
N GLU A 143 -3.54 -21.62 -3.06
CA GLU A 143 -3.35 -22.50 -4.21
C GLU A 143 -3.40 -21.71 -5.52
N GLY A 144 -4.38 -20.81 -5.68
CA GLY A 144 -4.49 -19.94 -6.84
C GLY A 144 -3.25 -19.05 -7.03
N LEU A 145 -2.76 -18.42 -5.95
CA LEU A 145 -1.54 -17.62 -5.98
C LEU A 145 -0.30 -18.47 -6.31
N ASN A 146 -0.15 -19.63 -5.68
CA ASN A 146 0.94 -20.57 -5.94
C ASN A 146 0.98 -21.04 -7.38
N ASN A 147 -0.19 -21.26 -8.01
CA ASN A 147 -0.29 -21.61 -9.41
C ASN A 147 0.25 -20.49 -10.32
N GLN A 148 0.03 -19.23 -9.98
CA GLN A 148 0.57 -18.11 -10.74
C GLN A 148 2.08 -17.92 -10.53
N VAL A 149 2.60 -18.26 -9.35
CA VAL A 149 4.05 -18.31 -9.09
C VAL A 149 4.68 -19.42 -9.93
N LYS A 150 4.12 -20.63 -9.93
CA LYS A 150 4.61 -21.75 -10.76
C LYS A 150 4.53 -21.48 -12.26
N ALA A 151 3.53 -20.72 -12.69
CA ALA A 151 3.40 -20.29 -14.09
C ALA A 151 4.37 -19.16 -14.49
N GLY A 152 5.15 -18.61 -13.57
CA GLY A 152 6.09 -17.53 -13.80
C GLY A 152 5.46 -16.15 -14.01
N LYS A 153 4.15 -16.01 -13.82
CA LYS A 153 3.42 -14.74 -13.91
C LYS A 153 3.61 -13.84 -12.68
N VAL A 154 3.98 -14.44 -11.55
CA VAL A 154 4.19 -13.79 -10.25
C VAL A 154 5.49 -14.30 -9.65
N ARG A 155 6.39 -13.40 -9.20
CA ARG A 155 7.60 -13.82 -8.51
C ARG A 155 7.36 -14.09 -7.04
N TYR A 156 6.74 -13.15 -6.34
CA TYR A 156 6.43 -13.23 -4.90
C TYR A 156 5.00 -12.79 -4.62
N ILE A 157 4.45 -13.27 -3.51
CA ILE A 157 3.11 -12.91 -3.07
C ILE A 157 3.16 -12.07 -1.79
N GLY A 158 2.23 -11.12 -1.69
CA GLY A 158 2.02 -10.28 -0.52
C GLY A 158 0.55 -10.28 -0.11
N ILE A 159 0.28 -9.75 1.06
CA ILE A 159 -1.08 -9.57 1.55
C ILE A 159 -1.27 -8.12 2.05
N SER A 160 -2.51 -7.64 2.03
CA SER A 160 -2.88 -6.34 2.56
C SER A 160 -4.14 -6.48 3.42
N ASN A 161 -4.32 -5.58 4.39
CA ASN A 161 -5.53 -5.49 5.20
C ASN A 161 -5.95 -6.81 5.84
N CYS A 162 -5.05 -7.43 6.60
CA CYS A 162 -5.33 -8.61 7.42
C CYS A 162 -4.74 -8.45 8.82
N PHE A 163 -5.25 -9.22 9.78
CA PHE A 163 -4.70 -9.32 11.12
C PHE A 163 -3.46 -10.23 11.14
N ALA A 164 -2.58 -10.06 12.13
CA ALA A 164 -1.38 -10.87 12.28
C ALA A 164 -1.69 -12.39 12.35
N TRP A 165 -2.75 -12.78 13.07
CA TRP A 165 -3.18 -14.18 13.15
C TRP A 165 -3.63 -14.75 11.78
N GLN A 166 -4.23 -13.89 10.90
CA GLN A 166 -4.65 -14.30 9.56
C GLN A 166 -3.44 -14.57 8.67
N LEU A 167 -2.43 -13.69 8.72
CA LEU A 167 -1.18 -13.87 7.99
C LEU A 167 -0.40 -15.08 8.51
N ALA A 168 -0.31 -15.26 9.83
CA ALA A 168 0.33 -16.43 10.44
C ALA A 168 -0.35 -17.74 10.01
N LYS A 169 -1.69 -17.77 10.06
CA LYS A 169 -2.48 -18.92 9.61
C LYS A 169 -2.22 -19.23 8.13
N ALA A 170 -2.25 -18.20 7.27
CA ALA A 170 -2.04 -18.36 5.84
C ALA A 170 -0.64 -18.93 5.54
N ASN A 171 0.40 -18.37 6.14
CA ASN A 171 1.78 -18.84 5.94
C ASN A 171 2.02 -20.25 6.51
N ALA A 172 1.38 -20.61 7.64
CA ALA A 172 1.45 -21.97 8.16
C ALA A 172 0.78 -23.00 7.22
N ILE A 173 -0.34 -22.64 6.58
CA ILE A 173 -0.99 -23.46 5.56
C ILE A 173 -0.08 -23.59 4.33
N ALA A 174 0.46 -22.45 3.84
CA ALA A 174 1.36 -22.44 2.69
C ALA A 174 2.59 -23.34 2.92
N GLU A 175 3.17 -23.30 4.10
CA GLU A 175 4.31 -24.17 4.47
C GLU A 175 3.93 -25.65 4.47
N ARG A 176 2.79 -26.03 5.09
CA ARG A 176 2.30 -27.40 5.11
C ARG A 176 2.03 -27.96 3.71
N GLU A 177 1.45 -27.14 2.83
CA GLU A 177 1.08 -27.54 1.47
C GLU A 177 2.22 -27.32 0.44
N ASN A 178 3.39 -26.84 0.88
CA ASN A 178 4.53 -26.48 0.03
C ASN A 178 4.13 -25.45 -1.06
N PHE A 179 3.35 -24.45 -0.67
CA PHE A 179 2.96 -23.30 -1.48
C PHE A 179 3.88 -22.11 -1.22
N ALA A 180 3.83 -21.11 -2.10
CA ALA A 180 4.46 -19.82 -1.89
C ALA A 180 3.89 -19.15 -0.62
N LYS A 181 4.76 -18.60 0.24
CA LYS A 181 4.38 -17.85 1.45
C LYS A 181 4.30 -16.34 1.15
N PHE A 182 3.45 -15.63 1.87
CA PHE A 182 3.44 -14.18 1.83
C PHE A 182 4.75 -13.62 2.38
N VAL A 183 5.47 -12.83 1.58
CA VAL A 183 6.75 -12.21 1.95
C VAL A 183 6.59 -10.77 2.43
N SER A 184 5.42 -10.18 2.24
CA SER A 184 5.14 -8.80 2.66
C SER A 184 3.70 -8.61 3.12
N ILE A 185 3.51 -7.65 4.03
CA ILE A 185 2.22 -7.11 4.44
C ILE A 185 2.15 -5.62 4.14
N GLN A 186 1.04 -5.18 3.53
CA GLN A 186 0.73 -3.78 3.30
C GLN A 186 -0.44 -3.35 4.21
N GLY A 187 -0.13 -2.84 5.40
CA GLY A 187 -1.08 -2.39 6.42
C GLY A 187 -1.28 -0.87 6.44
N HIS A 188 -2.28 -0.40 7.19
CA HIS A 188 -2.48 1.01 7.49
C HIS A 188 -1.60 1.41 8.67
N TYR A 189 -0.48 2.08 8.41
CA TYR A 189 0.46 2.44 9.47
C TYR A 189 1.17 3.76 9.18
N ASN A 190 1.14 4.66 10.15
CA ASN A 190 1.82 5.95 10.15
C ASN A 190 1.86 6.51 11.58
N LEU A 191 2.47 7.67 11.78
CA LEU A 191 2.71 8.26 13.10
C LEU A 191 1.43 8.54 13.91
N ILE A 192 0.29 8.80 13.26
CA ILE A 192 -1.00 9.03 13.93
C ILE A 192 -1.96 7.84 13.82
N PHE A 193 -1.52 6.70 13.30
CA PHE A 193 -2.25 5.43 13.32
C PHE A 193 -1.28 4.27 13.49
N ARG A 194 -1.13 3.75 14.72
CA ARG A 194 -0.07 2.82 15.12
C ARG A 194 -0.59 1.48 15.64
N GLU A 195 -1.81 1.09 15.25
CA GLU A 195 -2.44 -0.15 15.74
C GLU A 195 -1.70 -1.43 15.30
N GLU A 196 -0.94 -1.36 14.22
CA GLU A 196 -0.10 -2.47 13.74
C GLU A 196 1.04 -2.83 14.72
N GLU A 197 1.42 -1.92 15.62
CA GLU A 197 2.50 -2.17 16.60
C GLU A 197 2.15 -3.20 17.67
N ARG A 198 0.87 -3.52 17.86
CA ARG A 198 0.41 -4.49 18.87
C ARG A 198 0.80 -5.91 18.51
N GLU A 199 0.63 -6.32 17.25
CA GLU A 199 0.84 -7.68 16.80
C GLU A 199 1.58 -7.77 15.46
N MET A 200 1.15 -7.00 14.45
CA MET A 200 1.70 -7.14 13.09
C MET A 200 3.19 -6.80 13.01
N VAL A 201 3.61 -5.69 13.60
CA VAL A 201 5.02 -5.26 13.56
C VAL A 201 5.94 -6.29 14.23
N PRO A 202 5.71 -6.75 15.49
CA PRO A 202 6.55 -7.76 16.11
C PRO A 202 6.48 -9.10 15.37
N PHE A 203 5.32 -9.52 14.87
CA PHE A 203 5.18 -10.74 14.07
C PHE A 203 6.02 -10.68 12.79
N CYS A 204 5.93 -9.59 12.04
CA CYS A 204 6.70 -9.42 10.80
C CYS A 204 8.21 -9.40 11.05
N LYS A 205 8.64 -8.83 12.17
CA LYS A 205 10.05 -8.84 12.58
C LYS A 205 10.55 -10.25 12.87
N GLU A 206 9.76 -11.04 13.59
CA GLU A 206 10.09 -12.44 13.93
C GLU A 206 10.17 -13.32 12.67
N GLU A 207 9.19 -13.19 11.78
CA GLU A 207 9.05 -14.01 10.57
C GLU A 207 9.81 -13.45 9.35
N ASN A 208 10.53 -12.33 9.50
CA ASN A 208 11.21 -11.61 8.41
C ASN A 208 10.27 -11.32 7.22
N ILE A 209 9.05 -10.85 7.52
CA ILE A 209 8.06 -10.40 6.53
C ILE A 209 8.19 -8.88 6.34
N ALA A 210 8.24 -8.41 5.11
CA ALA A 210 8.39 -6.99 4.82
C ALA A 210 7.13 -6.19 5.19
N LEU A 211 7.32 -5.07 5.90
CA LEU A 211 6.29 -4.08 6.15
C LEU A 211 6.35 -2.98 5.09
N THR A 212 5.30 -2.88 4.27
CA THR A 212 5.17 -1.88 3.19
C THR A 212 3.90 -1.04 3.38
N PRO A 213 3.76 -0.28 4.48
CA PRO A 213 2.50 0.33 4.84
C PRO A 213 2.02 1.39 3.85
N TYR A 214 0.70 1.44 3.66
CA TYR A 214 0.02 2.52 2.95
C TYR A 214 -0.41 3.65 3.90
N SER A 215 -0.85 4.78 3.35
CA SER A 215 -1.19 5.99 4.10
C SER A 215 -0.02 6.55 4.94
N ALA A 216 1.19 6.39 4.47
CA ALA A 216 2.43 6.79 5.16
C ALA A 216 2.42 8.24 5.70
N LEU A 217 1.72 9.15 5.01
CA LEU A 217 1.54 10.56 5.40
C LEU A 217 0.10 10.89 5.83
N ALA A 218 -0.70 9.91 6.26
CA ALA A 218 -2.06 10.09 6.72
C ALA A 218 -2.93 10.95 5.77
N SER A 219 -2.89 10.64 4.47
CA SER A 219 -3.56 11.42 3.41
C SER A 219 -3.13 12.90 3.39
N GLY A 220 -1.87 13.17 3.76
CA GLY A 220 -1.25 14.49 3.78
C GLY A 220 -1.41 15.26 5.10
N ARG A 221 -2.04 14.70 6.15
CA ARG A 221 -2.10 15.35 7.47
C ARG A 221 -0.72 15.47 8.11
N LEU A 222 0.16 14.51 7.88
CA LEU A 222 1.54 14.51 8.37
C LEU A 222 2.52 15.31 7.48
N SER A 223 2.04 15.98 6.44
CA SER A 223 2.89 16.78 5.52
C SER A 223 2.63 18.29 5.58
N ARG A 224 1.70 18.74 6.44
CA ARG A 224 1.30 20.14 6.59
C ARG A 224 0.76 20.41 7.98
N LYS A 225 0.74 21.68 8.38
CA LYS A 225 0.16 22.08 9.67
C LYS A 225 -1.35 21.87 9.70
N PRO A 226 -1.94 21.62 10.90
CA PRO A 226 -3.40 21.56 11.05
C PRO A 226 -4.05 22.86 10.53
N GLY A 227 -5.21 22.71 9.85
CA GLY A 227 -5.93 23.84 9.26
C GLY A 227 -5.52 24.25 7.85
N GLU A 228 -4.42 23.75 7.31
CA GLU A 228 -4.05 23.98 5.92
C GLU A 228 -4.87 23.06 5.00
N GLU A 229 -5.62 23.67 4.08
CA GLU A 229 -6.48 22.96 3.14
C GLU A 229 -5.79 22.73 1.79
N THR A 230 -6.08 21.57 1.19
CA THR A 230 -5.72 21.25 -0.20
C THR A 230 -6.95 20.70 -0.91
N LYS A 231 -6.99 20.74 -2.23
CA LYS A 231 -8.08 20.15 -3.02
C LYS A 231 -8.38 18.71 -2.55
N ARG A 232 -7.34 17.87 -2.40
CA ARG A 232 -7.52 16.51 -1.90
C ARG A 232 -8.09 16.46 -0.49
N ALA A 233 -7.65 17.33 0.43
CA ALA A 233 -8.16 17.34 1.81
C ALA A 233 -9.66 17.65 1.86
N VAL A 234 -10.16 18.47 0.93
CA VAL A 234 -11.58 18.80 0.81
C VAL A 234 -12.39 17.68 0.15
N GLU A 235 -11.86 17.06 -0.91
CA GLU A 235 -12.58 16.10 -1.75
C GLU A 235 -12.47 14.64 -1.28
N ASP A 236 -11.40 14.25 -0.57
CA ASP A 236 -11.13 12.87 -0.15
C ASP A 236 -12.00 12.47 1.06
N LYS A 237 -13.25 12.05 0.77
CA LYS A 237 -14.22 11.59 1.79
C LYS A 237 -13.69 10.38 2.57
N TYR A 238 -12.90 9.51 1.93
CA TYR A 238 -12.34 8.34 2.60
C TYR A 238 -11.27 8.71 3.62
N ALA A 239 -10.44 9.72 3.32
CA ALA A 239 -9.49 10.26 4.28
C ALA A 239 -10.19 10.89 5.49
N LYS A 240 -11.28 11.63 5.26
CA LYS A 240 -12.11 12.20 6.35
C LYS A 240 -12.68 11.09 7.24
N PHE A 241 -13.26 10.07 6.64
CA PHE A 241 -13.78 8.91 7.39
C PHE A 241 -12.73 8.24 8.29
N LYS A 242 -11.47 8.16 7.83
CA LYS A 242 -10.39 7.52 8.60
C LYS A 242 -9.85 8.34 9.78
N TYR A 243 -9.84 9.67 9.67
CA TYR A 243 -9.03 10.51 10.56
C TYR A 243 -9.79 11.62 11.28
N ASP A 244 -10.96 12.06 10.80
CA ASP A 244 -11.62 13.24 11.38
C ASP A 244 -12.11 13.00 12.81
N SER A 245 -12.45 11.75 13.15
CA SER A 245 -12.92 11.40 14.50
C SER A 245 -11.83 11.48 15.58
N THR A 246 -10.56 11.46 15.19
CA THR A 246 -9.40 11.48 16.10
C THR A 246 -8.54 12.74 15.93
N ALA A 247 -9.02 13.71 15.14
CA ALA A 247 -8.26 14.88 14.76
C ALA A 247 -7.73 15.69 15.95
N GLU A 248 -8.44 15.75 17.07
CA GLU A 248 -8.03 16.51 18.27
C GLU A 248 -6.73 15.93 18.87
N SER A 249 -6.69 14.62 19.11
CA SER A 249 -5.49 13.92 19.60
C SER A 249 -4.36 13.90 18.57
N ASP A 250 -4.71 13.66 17.30
CA ASP A 250 -3.74 13.55 16.22
C ASP A 250 -3.02 14.88 15.95
N ASN A 251 -3.72 16.01 16.09
CA ASN A 251 -3.14 17.34 15.92
C ASN A 251 -2.02 17.64 16.92
N LEU A 252 -2.03 17.04 18.11
CA LEU A 252 -0.94 17.20 19.07
C LEU A 252 0.36 16.59 18.52
N ILE A 253 0.27 15.41 17.90
CA ILE A 253 1.40 14.73 17.27
C ILE A 253 1.85 15.49 16.00
N ILE A 254 0.89 15.93 15.17
CA ILE A 254 1.18 16.69 13.95
C ILE A 254 1.92 18.00 14.27
N ASN A 255 1.57 18.69 15.37
CA ASN A 255 2.26 19.89 15.83
C ASN A 255 3.72 19.57 16.23
N ARG A 256 3.98 18.42 16.89
CA ARG A 256 5.36 17.99 17.20
C ARG A 256 6.17 17.68 15.95
N VAL A 257 5.55 17.10 14.93
CA VAL A 257 6.19 16.93 13.61
C VAL A 257 6.60 18.29 13.03
N ALA A 258 5.71 19.28 13.08
CA ALA A 258 5.98 20.62 12.59
C ALA A 258 7.11 21.31 13.38
N GLU A 259 7.15 21.14 14.69
CA GLU A 259 8.21 21.69 15.56
C GLU A 259 9.57 21.08 15.22
N ILE A 260 9.71 19.76 15.15
CA ILE A 260 10.98 19.11 14.78
C ILE A 260 11.40 19.51 13.36
N ALA A 261 10.44 19.55 12.41
CA ALA A 261 10.72 19.99 11.05
C ALA A 261 11.29 21.40 11.00
N GLN A 262 10.71 22.35 11.76
CA GLN A 262 11.20 23.71 11.87
C GLN A 262 12.59 23.76 12.51
N ASN A 263 12.81 23.08 13.62
CA ASN A 263 14.10 23.08 14.36
C ASN A 263 15.24 22.51 13.52
N ARG A 264 14.95 21.55 12.64
CA ARG A 264 15.93 20.89 11.77
C ARG A 264 16.02 21.50 10.36
N ASN A 265 15.22 22.51 10.06
CA ASN A 265 15.08 23.08 8.71
C ASN A 265 14.76 22.01 7.65
N LEU A 266 13.86 21.10 8.01
CA LEU A 266 13.32 20.03 7.17
C LEU A 266 11.83 20.22 6.96
N THR A 267 11.24 19.47 6.03
CA THR A 267 9.78 19.43 5.83
C THR A 267 9.13 18.43 6.78
N MET A 268 7.84 18.63 7.09
CA MET A 268 7.05 17.67 7.87
C MET A 268 6.99 16.29 7.18
N THR A 269 6.99 16.26 5.85
CA THR A 269 7.08 15.03 5.06
C THR A 269 8.35 14.25 5.37
N GLU A 270 9.52 14.93 5.38
CA GLU A 270 10.81 14.31 5.67
C GLU A 270 10.86 13.75 7.09
N ILE A 271 10.36 14.46 8.10
CA ILE A 271 10.31 13.98 9.49
C ILE A 271 9.36 12.78 9.63
N SER A 272 8.16 12.89 9.09
CA SER A 272 7.15 11.80 9.22
C SER A 272 7.57 10.52 8.54
N LEU A 273 8.17 10.60 7.36
CA LEU A 273 8.68 9.44 6.64
C LEU A 273 9.96 8.90 7.27
N ALA A 274 10.87 9.76 7.77
CA ALA A 274 12.05 9.31 8.51
C ALA A 274 11.65 8.48 9.73
N TRP A 275 10.64 8.92 10.50
CA TRP A 275 10.10 8.13 11.60
C TRP A 275 9.57 6.77 11.11
N LEU A 276 8.75 6.74 10.06
CA LEU A 276 8.15 5.50 9.54
C LEU A 276 9.22 4.53 9.01
N LEU A 277 10.28 5.06 8.41
CA LEU A 277 11.43 4.29 7.94
C LEU A 277 12.21 3.60 9.07
N THR A 278 12.16 4.08 10.32
CA THR A 278 12.73 3.37 11.47
C THR A 278 11.97 2.08 11.81
N LYS A 279 10.74 1.95 11.38
CA LYS A 279 9.81 0.86 11.75
C LYS A 279 9.51 -0.12 10.60
N THR A 280 9.77 0.28 9.34
CA THR A 280 9.23 -0.42 8.17
C THR A 280 10.28 -0.68 7.10
N THR A 281 9.99 -1.59 6.18
CA THR A 281 10.88 -1.95 5.07
C THR A 281 10.87 -0.87 3.99
N SER A 282 9.69 -0.57 3.44
CA SER A 282 9.52 0.40 2.35
C SER A 282 8.08 0.93 2.36
N PRO A 283 7.81 2.10 2.97
CA PRO A 283 6.48 2.68 2.99
C PRO A 283 6.03 3.08 1.59
N VAL A 284 4.73 2.86 1.31
CA VAL A 284 4.08 3.27 0.06
C VAL A 284 3.70 4.74 0.14
N VAL A 285 4.41 5.56 -0.62
CA VAL A 285 4.23 7.02 -0.64
C VAL A 285 3.57 7.46 -1.94
N GLY A 286 2.35 7.98 -1.84
CA GLY A 286 1.63 8.55 -2.98
C GLY A 286 2.19 9.91 -3.38
N ALA A 287 2.39 10.11 -4.68
CA ALA A 287 2.87 11.38 -5.23
C ALA A 287 1.95 11.84 -6.37
N THR A 288 1.45 13.08 -6.30
CA THR A 288 0.71 13.74 -7.38
C THR A 288 1.37 15.05 -7.83
N LYS A 289 2.55 15.34 -7.26
CA LYS A 289 3.42 16.48 -7.61
C LYS A 289 4.88 16.04 -7.45
N LEU A 290 5.78 16.65 -8.21
CA LEU A 290 7.21 16.30 -8.19
C LEU A 290 7.83 16.42 -6.80
N HIS A 291 7.52 17.49 -6.06
CA HIS A 291 8.07 17.69 -4.73
C HIS A 291 7.63 16.64 -3.69
N HIS A 292 6.53 15.89 -3.94
CA HIS A 292 6.12 14.79 -3.06
C HIS A 292 7.14 13.65 -3.08
N ILE A 293 7.56 13.23 -4.28
CA ILE A 293 8.55 12.15 -4.40
C ILE A 293 9.96 12.63 -4.06
N GLU A 294 10.28 13.90 -4.32
CA GLU A 294 11.55 14.49 -3.89
C GLU A 294 11.69 14.53 -2.37
N GLY A 295 10.65 14.97 -1.66
CA GLY A 295 10.63 14.97 -0.19
C GLY A 295 10.68 13.56 0.38
N ALA A 296 9.99 12.60 -0.25
CA ALA A 296 10.04 11.20 0.16
C ALA A 296 11.45 10.60 0.00
N ALA A 297 12.12 10.88 -1.11
CA ALA A 297 13.49 10.40 -1.34
C ALA A 297 14.49 11.01 -0.34
N LYS A 298 14.35 12.29 0.01
CA LYS A 298 15.20 12.95 1.01
C LYS A 298 15.00 12.39 2.42
N ALA A 299 13.79 11.94 2.76
CA ALA A 299 13.50 11.36 4.07
C ALA A 299 14.38 10.14 4.40
N VAL A 300 14.87 9.42 3.38
CA VAL A 300 15.76 8.25 3.56
C VAL A 300 17.08 8.61 4.23
N ASP A 301 17.55 9.83 4.02
CA ASP A 301 18.83 10.32 4.57
C ASP A 301 18.65 11.04 5.92
N VAL A 302 17.42 11.14 6.45
CA VAL A 302 17.12 11.81 7.72
C VAL A 302 17.17 10.81 8.87
N ASN A 303 18.12 11.00 9.77
CA ASN A 303 18.24 10.21 11.00
C ASN A 303 17.62 10.99 12.17
N LEU A 304 16.56 10.47 12.76
CA LEU A 304 15.98 11.00 13.99
C LEU A 304 16.74 10.45 15.21
N THR A 305 16.89 11.27 16.25
CA THR A 305 17.44 10.80 17.53
C THR A 305 16.38 10.00 18.32
N ASP A 306 16.83 9.23 19.30
CA ASP A 306 15.91 8.46 20.17
C ASP A 306 14.97 9.40 20.95
N GLU A 307 15.45 10.60 21.33
CA GLU A 307 14.65 11.63 22.00
C GLU A 307 13.58 12.20 21.06
N GLU A 308 13.91 12.46 19.79
CA GLU A 308 12.94 12.91 18.78
C GLU A 308 11.89 11.86 18.50
N ILE A 309 12.30 10.59 18.36
CA ILE A 309 11.38 9.45 18.19
C ILE A 309 10.43 9.38 19.38
N LYS A 310 10.94 9.38 20.60
CA LYS A 310 10.14 9.36 21.82
C LYS A 310 9.18 10.55 21.89
N TYR A 311 9.67 11.75 21.58
CA TYR A 311 8.86 12.96 21.56
C TYR A 311 7.68 12.87 20.56
N LEU A 312 7.90 12.29 19.38
CA LEU A 312 6.85 12.07 18.40
C LEU A 312 5.83 11.02 18.85
N GLU A 313 6.27 10.01 19.60
CA GLU A 313 5.47 8.83 19.94
C GLU A 313 4.65 8.95 21.24
N GLU A 314 5.12 9.71 22.22
CA GLU A 314 4.57 9.65 23.61
C GLU A 314 3.13 10.17 23.77
N LEU A 315 2.61 10.95 22.79
CA LEU A 315 1.23 11.45 22.81
C LEU A 315 0.24 10.53 22.08
N TYR A 316 0.72 9.40 21.54
CA TYR A 316 -0.16 8.51 20.79
C TYR A 316 -1.24 7.89 21.70
N VAL A 317 -2.49 8.03 21.28
CA VAL A 317 -3.63 7.37 21.89
C VAL A 317 -4.14 6.30 20.91
N PRO A 318 -4.31 5.03 21.35
CA PRO A 318 -4.81 3.97 20.47
C PRO A 318 -6.15 4.32 19.83
N HIS A 319 -6.26 3.99 18.55
CA HIS A 319 -7.42 4.27 17.72
C HIS A 319 -8.28 3.02 17.53
N ASN A 320 -9.56 3.24 17.25
CA ASN A 320 -10.39 2.19 16.67
C ASN A 320 -9.87 1.88 15.26
N LEU A 321 -10.01 0.62 14.86
CA LEU A 321 -9.69 0.24 13.47
C LEU A 321 -10.51 1.08 12.49
N ALA A 322 -9.86 1.61 11.47
CA ALA A 322 -10.46 2.47 10.47
C ALA A 322 -10.23 1.93 9.05
N GLY A 323 -11.00 2.43 8.09
CA GLY A 323 -10.86 2.01 6.69
C GLY A 323 -11.21 0.54 6.46
N VAL A 324 -10.42 -0.14 5.63
CA VAL A 324 -10.66 -1.54 5.26
C VAL A 324 -10.59 -2.48 6.47
N MET A 325 -9.66 -2.26 7.40
CA MET A 325 -9.53 -3.12 8.59
C MET A 325 -10.73 -3.07 9.54
N ALA A 326 -11.47 -1.96 9.59
CA ALA A 326 -12.71 -1.88 10.36
C ALA A 326 -13.80 -2.85 9.84
N GLN A 327 -13.68 -3.28 8.59
CA GLN A 327 -14.60 -4.21 7.92
C GLN A 327 -14.08 -5.66 7.93
N ASN A 328 -12.87 -5.91 8.39
CA ASN A 328 -12.30 -7.26 8.47
C ASN A 328 -12.89 -8.04 9.66
N LYS A 329 -14.13 -8.50 9.52
CA LYS A 329 -14.88 -9.28 10.52
C LYS A 329 -15.75 -10.35 9.86
N PRO A 330 -16.02 -11.49 10.52
CA PRO A 330 -16.83 -12.58 9.96
C PRO A 330 -18.23 -12.14 9.52
N SER A 331 -18.86 -11.20 10.22
CA SER A 331 -20.16 -10.67 9.85
C SER A 331 -20.19 -9.97 8.49
N ALA A 332 -19.06 -9.49 8.01
CA ALA A 332 -18.94 -8.90 6.68
C ALA A 332 -19.29 -9.91 5.57
N ALA A 333 -19.07 -11.22 5.77
CA ALA A 333 -19.49 -12.28 4.87
C ALA A 333 -21.01 -12.32 4.68
N ASN A 334 -21.79 -11.95 5.70
CA ASN A 334 -23.25 -11.96 5.69
C ASN A 334 -23.86 -10.61 5.26
N GLU A 335 -23.10 -9.53 5.26
CA GLU A 335 -23.55 -8.16 5.05
C GLU A 335 -23.43 -7.68 3.59
N LYS A 336 -23.51 -8.53 2.60
CA LYS A 336 -23.51 -8.17 1.15
C LYS A 336 -22.33 -7.28 0.70
N HIS A 337 -21.20 -7.28 1.41
CA HIS A 337 -19.98 -6.56 1.02
C HIS A 337 -19.21 -7.36 -0.04
N VAL A 338 -19.80 -7.43 -1.20
CA VAL A 338 -19.13 -7.99 -2.35
C VAL A 338 -18.53 -6.82 -3.11
N TRP A 339 -17.22 -6.79 -3.13
CA TRP A 339 -16.48 -5.79 -3.89
C TRP A 339 -16.74 -5.98 -5.38
N THR A 340 -17.25 -4.97 -6.04
CA THR A 340 -17.34 -4.96 -7.49
C THR A 340 -16.09 -4.31 -8.07
N THR A 341 -15.53 -4.88 -9.11
CA THR A 341 -14.48 -4.25 -9.91
C THR A 341 -15.01 -2.89 -10.42
N GLY A 342 -14.51 -1.81 -9.86
CA GLY A 342 -14.90 -0.45 -10.20
C GLY A 342 -15.76 0.30 -9.18
N ASP A 343 -16.41 -0.40 -8.24
CA ASP A 343 -17.24 0.21 -7.20
C ASP A 343 -16.79 -0.21 -5.80
N GLN A 344 -15.71 0.37 -5.29
CA GLN A 344 -15.52 0.33 -3.83
C GLN A 344 -16.58 1.23 -3.20
N LYS A 345 -17.82 0.80 -3.08
CA LYS A 345 -18.80 1.55 -2.29
C LYS A 345 -18.35 1.50 -0.84
N ILE A 346 -17.98 2.65 -0.32
CA ILE A 346 -17.83 2.85 1.12
C ILE A 346 -19.23 2.62 1.71
N VAL A 347 -19.42 1.47 2.33
CA VAL A 347 -20.67 1.18 3.03
C VAL A 347 -20.64 1.97 4.32
N LYS A 348 -21.75 2.69 4.57
CA LYS A 348 -21.97 3.52 5.76
C LYS A 348 -22.08 2.69 7.02
#